data_4047e0346b87183a15f0c3942b2ca4e1
#
_entry.id   4047e0346b87183a15f0c3942b2ca4e1
#
_cell.length_a   1.000
_cell.length_b   1.000
_cell.length_c   1.000
_cell.angle_alpha   90.00
_cell.angle_beta   90.00
_cell.angle_gamma   90.00
#
_symmetry.space_group_name_H-M   'P 1'
#
loop_
_entity.id
_entity.type
_entity.pdbx_description
1 polymer ?
#
loop_
_entity_poly.entity_id
_entity_poly.type
_entity_poly.pdbx_seq_one_letter_code
_entity_poly.pdbx_strand_id
1 'polypeptide(L)'
;MGTGIYARPFRPPRGAQRHLESQDPTMNVAQVTAEILKREGVEVLFTYPLNPLTESAAAANIRPIVVRQERVGVHMADALSRMTSGEKVGVFCCQVGPGIENAFGAVAQAWSEAVPLVVIPGAYPRNIAFSRPNFNAVLNFQHVTKHAETVNTPEQLVPALRRAFSFARNGRPGPVLIEIPTDLWNLEVPGEIEYTPRRRARSAPDPRAVDAAAAAMIKAKNPLIYAGQGVHYAKAWDELKAVAELLEAPVTTSLEGKSAFPETHALSLGSGGVAMPRAVAAYVAESDLVFGAGASFSATNFGIKFPTQGKTFIHNTNEPMDIDKNIATDHPLVGDSKLALGMLHEALKDRLKKPRGLTSQVAARIKELNAPWWQEWLPRLTSDEKPMQPYRVIWDFLHLTDVANTIVTHDAGSPRDELSPFWKSVTPLSYIGWGKSTHLGYGLALAMGAKVAHPDRLCVNFWGDAAIGMTGMDFETCVRSNIPILSILFNNFSMAMEFKVMAVSKEKFHSTDISGNYSEFARALGGYGERVTEPGQIAQALRNGIAATRRGQPALLEFITTQEKVYSTFQGGYHGGA
;
A
#
# COMPACT_ATOMS: atom_id res chain seq x y z
N MET A 1 40.28 7.78 -17.92
CA MET A 1 40.50 6.87 -19.07
C MET A 1 39.30 5.93 -19.08
N GLY A 2 38.40 6.14 -20.02
CA GLY A 2 37.15 5.37 -20.10
C GLY A 2 37.35 4.11 -20.91
N THR A 3 36.73 3.01 -20.45
CA THR A 3 36.54 1.82 -21.26
C THR A 3 35.03 1.59 -21.42
N GLY A 4 34.53 2.10 -22.55
CA GLY A 4 33.17 1.79 -22.99
C GLY A 4 33.12 0.37 -23.56
N ILE A 5 32.24 -0.47 -23.05
CA ILE A 5 31.93 -1.78 -23.62
C ILE A 5 30.77 -1.58 -24.59
N TYR A 6 31.09 -1.58 -25.90
CA TYR A 6 30.09 -1.59 -26.97
C TYR A 6 29.58 -3.02 -27.20
N ALA A 7 28.30 -3.23 -27.04
CA ALA A 7 27.61 -4.45 -27.44
C ALA A 7 27.54 -4.51 -28.99
N ARG A 8 28.05 -5.58 -29.60
CA ARG A 8 27.89 -5.87 -31.01
C ARG A 8 26.51 -6.51 -31.27
N PRO A 9 25.82 -6.17 -32.38
CA PRO A 9 24.58 -6.83 -32.74
C PRO A 9 24.81 -8.27 -33.22
N PHE A 10 24.07 -9.20 -32.67
CA PHE A 10 24.05 -10.60 -33.06
C PHE A 10 23.33 -10.78 -34.42
N ARG A 11 23.97 -11.41 -35.41
CA ARG A 11 23.35 -11.87 -36.65
C ARG A 11 23.12 -13.38 -36.55
N PRO A 12 21.90 -13.88 -36.84
CA PRO A 12 21.66 -15.33 -36.86
C PRO A 12 22.17 -15.97 -38.17
N PRO A 13 22.59 -17.26 -38.13
CA PRO A 13 22.99 -17.99 -39.32
C PRO A 13 21.78 -18.36 -40.19
N ARG A 14 21.94 -18.23 -41.50
CA ARG A 14 20.96 -18.71 -42.53
C ARG A 14 21.21 -20.19 -42.79
N GLY A 15 20.14 -20.96 -42.77
CA GLY A 15 20.06 -22.20 -43.55
C GLY A 15 19.59 -23.43 -42.81
N ALA A 16 18.32 -23.81 -43.00
CA ALA A 16 17.85 -25.13 -43.41
C ALA A 16 16.32 -25.21 -43.25
N GLN A 17 15.60 -25.00 -44.31
CA GLN A 17 14.17 -25.35 -44.40
C GLN A 17 14.05 -26.86 -44.38
N ARG A 18 13.51 -27.42 -43.28
CA ARG A 18 12.85 -28.71 -43.29
C ARG A 18 11.37 -28.47 -42.98
N HIS A 19 10.50 -28.82 -43.91
CA HIS A 19 9.08 -28.96 -43.67
C HIS A 19 8.89 -30.02 -42.60
N LEU A 20 8.52 -29.56 -41.39
CA LEU A 20 7.91 -30.36 -40.34
C LEU A 20 6.52 -29.81 -40.15
N GLU A 21 5.54 -30.69 -40.20
CA GLU A 21 4.16 -30.45 -39.85
C GLU A 21 4.14 -29.69 -38.51
N SER A 22 3.45 -28.54 -38.46
CA SER A 22 3.33 -27.71 -37.26
C SER A 22 2.42 -28.38 -36.24
N GLN A 23 2.99 -29.29 -35.45
CA GLN A 23 2.47 -29.47 -34.10
C GLN A 23 2.82 -28.17 -33.38
N ASP A 24 1.82 -27.45 -32.87
CA ASP A 24 2.07 -26.33 -31.96
C ASP A 24 3.00 -26.83 -30.85
N PRO A 25 4.12 -26.14 -30.60
CA PRO A 25 5.12 -26.63 -29.66
C PRO A 25 4.47 -26.81 -28.29
N THR A 26 4.49 -28.02 -27.77
CA THR A 26 4.02 -28.32 -26.42
C THR A 26 4.74 -27.44 -25.43
N MET A 27 3.98 -26.68 -24.62
CA MET A 27 4.54 -25.75 -23.63
C MET A 27 4.76 -26.47 -22.29
N ASN A 28 5.89 -26.19 -21.64
CA ASN A 28 6.15 -26.70 -20.29
C ASN A 28 5.46 -25.82 -19.22
N VAL A 29 5.46 -26.31 -17.96
CA VAL A 29 4.85 -25.64 -16.79
C VAL A 29 5.31 -24.18 -16.64
N ALA A 30 6.59 -23.88 -16.84
CA ALA A 30 7.11 -22.52 -16.75
C ALA A 30 6.55 -21.60 -17.85
N GLN A 31 6.50 -22.10 -19.08
CA GLN A 31 5.98 -21.37 -20.23
C GLN A 31 4.47 -21.14 -20.12
N VAL A 32 3.70 -22.16 -19.71
CA VAL A 32 2.25 -22.02 -19.49
C VAL A 32 1.97 -21.04 -18.36
N THR A 33 2.75 -21.09 -17.27
CA THR A 33 2.64 -20.09 -16.19
C THR A 33 2.84 -18.67 -16.73
N ALA A 34 3.93 -18.43 -17.48
CA ALA A 34 4.21 -17.12 -18.07
C ALA A 34 3.12 -16.65 -19.04
N GLU A 35 2.58 -17.56 -19.87
CA GLU A 35 1.49 -17.25 -20.80
C GLU A 35 0.20 -16.86 -20.04
N ILE A 36 -0.14 -17.55 -18.95
CA ILE A 36 -1.30 -17.20 -18.11
C ILE A 36 -1.07 -15.85 -17.44
N LEU A 37 0.12 -15.58 -16.92
CA LEU A 37 0.46 -14.25 -16.35
C LEU A 37 0.27 -13.14 -17.40
N LYS A 38 0.72 -13.37 -18.62
CA LYS A 38 0.55 -12.43 -19.73
C LYS A 38 -0.94 -12.20 -20.06
N ARG A 39 -1.74 -13.25 -20.14
CA ARG A 39 -3.20 -13.14 -20.33
C ARG A 39 -3.88 -12.37 -19.21
N GLU A 40 -3.42 -12.52 -17.97
CA GLU A 40 -3.88 -11.75 -16.80
C GLU A 40 -3.45 -10.27 -16.81
N GLY A 41 -2.67 -9.85 -17.81
CA GLY A 41 -2.18 -8.48 -17.96
C GLY A 41 -1.01 -8.15 -17.05
N VAL A 42 -0.26 -9.18 -16.60
CA VAL A 42 0.99 -8.97 -15.85
C VAL A 42 2.06 -8.48 -16.81
N GLU A 43 2.53 -7.26 -16.62
CA GLU A 43 3.59 -6.63 -17.41
C GLU A 43 4.95 -6.73 -16.71
N VAL A 44 4.92 -6.87 -15.38
CA VAL A 44 6.11 -6.92 -14.53
C VAL A 44 5.99 -8.09 -13.56
N LEU A 45 7.04 -8.90 -13.48
CA LEU A 45 7.20 -9.96 -12.50
C LEU A 45 8.25 -9.53 -11.47
N PHE A 46 7.84 -9.35 -10.22
CA PHE A 46 8.79 -9.12 -9.13
C PHE A 46 9.36 -10.46 -8.69
N THR A 47 10.66 -10.53 -8.53
CA THR A 47 11.31 -11.83 -8.26
C THR A 47 12.61 -11.68 -7.47
N TYR A 48 12.91 -12.69 -6.65
CA TYR A 48 14.28 -13.06 -6.32
C TYR A 48 14.49 -14.47 -6.85
N PRO A 49 15.59 -14.78 -7.56
CA PRO A 49 15.50 -15.63 -8.74
C PRO A 49 14.77 -16.96 -8.56
N LEU A 50 13.75 -17.18 -9.38
CA LEU A 50 13.16 -18.49 -9.69
C LEU A 50 13.35 -18.72 -11.20
N ASN A 51 14.49 -19.27 -11.57
CA ASN A 51 15.00 -19.23 -12.94
C ASN A 51 14.02 -19.71 -14.02
N PRO A 52 13.33 -20.86 -13.91
CA PRO A 52 12.44 -21.33 -14.98
C PRO A 52 11.31 -20.34 -15.28
N LEU A 53 10.67 -19.79 -14.23
CA LEU A 53 9.59 -18.84 -14.42
C LEU A 53 10.11 -17.46 -14.84
N THR A 54 11.24 -17.00 -14.30
CA THR A 54 11.83 -15.71 -14.64
C THR A 54 12.20 -15.65 -16.13
N GLU A 55 12.83 -16.68 -16.65
CA GLU A 55 13.22 -16.79 -18.06
C GLU A 55 11.98 -16.91 -18.98
N SER A 56 11.00 -17.74 -18.60
CA SER A 56 9.78 -17.88 -19.39
C SER A 56 8.95 -16.58 -19.39
N ALA A 57 8.91 -15.85 -18.28
CA ALA A 57 8.27 -14.53 -18.19
C ALA A 57 8.95 -13.51 -19.11
N ALA A 58 10.29 -13.46 -19.10
CA ALA A 58 11.06 -12.59 -20.00
C ALA A 58 10.81 -12.94 -21.48
N ALA A 59 10.79 -14.23 -21.84
CA ALA A 59 10.47 -14.71 -23.18
C ALA A 59 9.04 -14.32 -23.61
N ALA A 60 8.09 -14.25 -22.68
CA ALA A 60 6.72 -13.79 -22.89
C ALA A 60 6.57 -12.24 -22.91
N ASN A 61 7.67 -11.47 -22.84
CA ASN A 61 7.72 -10.02 -22.71
C ASN A 61 7.14 -9.48 -21.39
N ILE A 62 7.17 -10.25 -20.32
CA ILE A 62 6.91 -9.80 -18.95
C ILE A 62 8.27 -9.38 -18.36
N ARG A 63 8.38 -8.12 -17.93
CA ARG A 63 9.65 -7.57 -17.39
C ARG A 63 9.97 -8.13 -16.01
N PRO A 64 11.03 -8.93 -15.81
CA PRO A 64 11.45 -9.31 -14.47
C PRO A 64 12.13 -8.13 -13.76
N ILE A 65 11.75 -7.87 -12.50
CA ILE A 65 12.47 -6.98 -11.59
C ILE A 65 13.03 -7.84 -10.47
N VAL A 66 14.32 -8.10 -10.53
CA VAL A 66 15.05 -8.89 -9.52
C VAL A 66 15.42 -7.97 -8.37
N VAL A 67 14.86 -8.23 -7.19
CA VAL A 67 15.12 -7.47 -5.96
C VAL A 67 16.37 -7.98 -5.25
N ARG A 68 16.79 -7.31 -4.17
CA ARG A 68 17.90 -7.75 -3.30
C ARG A 68 17.40 -8.58 -2.12
N GLN A 69 16.10 -8.47 -1.82
CA GLN A 69 15.45 -9.18 -0.74
C GLN A 69 13.99 -9.50 -1.12
N GLU A 70 13.54 -10.73 -0.89
CA GLU A 70 12.22 -11.23 -1.31
C GLU A 70 11.08 -10.39 -0.75
N ARG A 71 11.20 -9.94 0.51
CA ARG A 71 10.18 -9.08 1.13
C ARG A 71 9.93 -7.80 0.32
N VAL A 72 10.96 -7.23 -0.29
CA VAL A 72 10.84 -6.01 -1.11
C VAL A 72 10.07 -6.29 -2.39
N GLY A 73 10.32 -7.44 -3.04
CA GLY A 73 9.57 -7.85 -4.24
C GLY A 73 8.07 -8.02 -3.96
N VAL A 74 7.72 -8.63 -2.83
CA VAL A 74 6.30 -8.73 -2.39
C VAL A 74 5.70 -7.35 -2.14
N HIS A 75 6.43 -6.45 -1.49
CA HIS A 75 5.94 -5.10 -1.21
C HIS A 75 5.79 -4.25 -2.49
N MET A 76 6.64 -4.44 -3.49
CA MET A 76 6.48 -3.80 -4.80
C MET A 76 5.22 -4.31 -5.53
N ALA A 77 4.97 -5.62 -5.46
CA ALA A 77 3.75 -6.24 -6.00
C ALA A 77 2.49 -5.73 -5.28
N ASP A 78 2.56 -5.56 -3.95
CA ASP A 78 1.50 -4.93 -3.14
C ASP A 78 1.17 -3.53 -3.65
N ALA A 79 2.18 -2.67 -3.81
CA ALA A 79 1.96 -1.30 -4.28
C ALA A 79 1.36 -1.26 -5.69
N LEU A 80 1.82 -2.10 -6.61
CA LEU A 80 1.24 -2.20 -7.97
C LEU A 80 -0.25 -2.54 -7.90
N SER A 81 -0.62 -3.50 -7.05
CA SER A 81 -2.03 -3.87 -6.86
C SER A 81 -2.86 -2.71 -6.30
N ARG A 82 -2.39 -2.02 -5.27
CA ARG A 82 -3.09 -0.87 -4.67
C ARG A 82 -3.23 0.28 -5.67
N MET A 83 -2.15 0.63 -6.36
CA MET A 83 -2.10 1.76 -7.28
C MET A 83 -2.93 1.56 -8.55
N THR A 84 -3.40 0.35 -8.78
CA THR A 84 -4.31 0.00 -9.86
C THR A 84 -5.70 -0.41 -9.36
N SER A 85 -6.05 -0.11 -8.11
CA SER A 85 -7.32 -0.51 -7.48
C SER A 85 -7.59 -2.02 -7.55
N GLY A 86 -6.53 -2.84 -7.60
CA GLY A 86 -6.61 -4.30 -7.74
C GLY A 86 -6.99 -4.79 -9.15
N GLU A 87 -7.00 -3.92 -10.16
CA GLU A 87 -7.22 -4.33 -11.56
C GLU A 87 -6.04 -5.12 -12.10
N LYS A 88 -4.81 -4.63 -11.85
CA LYS A 88 -3.59 -5.40 -12.04
C LYS A 88 -3.25 -6.05 -10.70
N VAL A 89 -3.17 -7.36 -10.68
CA VAL A 89 -2.73 -8.12 -9.50
C VAL A 89 -1.23 -8.25 -9.55
N GLY A 90 -0.55 -7.77 -8.51
CA GLY A 90 0.91 -7.91 -8.40
C GLY A 90 1.30 -9.39 -8.24
N VAL A 91 2.34 -9.79 -8.94
CA VAL A 91 2.86 -11.16 -8.90
C VAL A 91 4.29 -11.15 -8.41
N PHE A 92 4.58 -12.01 -7.44
CA PHE A 92 5.93 -12.23 -6.92
C PHE A 92 6.31 -13.70 -7.04
N CYS A 93 7.54 -14.00 -7.45
CA CYS A 93 8.06 -15.36 -7.41
C CYS A 93 9.45 -15.41 -6.78
N CYS A 94 9.75 -16.55 -6.14
CA CYS A 94 11.04 -16.79 -5.49
C CYS A 94 11.37 -18.28 -5.42
N GLN A 95 12.62 -18.57 -5.10
CA GLN A 95 13.07 -19.95 -4.92
C GLN A 95 12.46 -20.61 -3.68
N VAL A 96 12.57 -21.92 -3.65
CA VAL A 96 12.15 -22.80 -2.53
C VAL A 96 12.95 -22.53 -1.26
N GLY A 97 12.36 -22.82 -0.11
CA GLY A 97 13.01 -22.72 1.20
C GLY A 97 13.31 -21.27 1.56
N PRO A 98 14.58 -20.86 1.68
CA PRO A 98 14.96 -19.52 2.16
C PRO A 98 14.29 -18.38 1.42
N GLY A 99 14.02 -18.52 0.12
CA GLY A 99 13.35 -17.48 -0.65
C GLY A 99 11.94 -17.20 -0.16
N ILE A 100 11.11 -18.23 -0.03
CA ILE A 100 9.74 -18.03 0.46
C ILE A 100 9.70 -17.76 1.97
N GLU A 101 10.65 -18.28 2.75
CA GLU A 101 10.77 -17.95 4.17
C GLU A 101 10.98 -16.45 4.39
N ASN A 102 11.88 -15.82 3.63
CA ASN A 102 12.13 -14.37 3.67
C ASN A 102 10.94 -13.52 3.23
N ALA A 103 10.03 -14.07 2.43
CA ALA A 103 8.83 -13.36 1.96
C ALA A 103 7.68 -13.34 2.99
N PHE A 104 7.72 -14.19 4.03
CA PHE A 104 6.60 -14.42 4.94
C PHE A 104 6.04 -13.13 5.54
N GLY A 105 6.89 -12.31 6.15
CA GLY A 105 6.44 -11.06 6.80
C GLY A 105 5.77 -10.08 5.83
N ALA A 106 6.22 -10.05 4.58
CA ALA A 106 5.62 -9.19 3.56
C ALA A 106 4.25 -9.71 3.08
N VAL A 107 4.08 -11.03 2.95
CA VAL A 107 2.77 -11.63 2.64
C VAL A 107 1.79 -11.43 3.80
N ALA A 108 2.26 -11.59 5.05
CA ALA A 108 1.46 -11.29 6.24
C ALA A 108 1.01 -9.82 6.30
N GLN A 109 1.89 -8.88 5.89
CA GLN A 109 1.53 -7.47 5.75
C GLN A 109 0.43 -7.29 4.69
N ALA A 110 0.59 -7.87 3.49
CA ALA A 110 -0.39 -7.80 2.42
C ALA A 110 -1.75 -8.41 2.84
N TRP A 111 -1.73 -9.49 3.63
CA TRP A 111 -2.93 -10.09 4.21
C TRP A 111 -3.65 -9.12 5.15
N SER A 112 -2.93 -8.52 6.09
CA SER A 112 -3.51 -7.59 7.05
C SER A 112 -4.11 -6.36 6.38
N GLU A 113 -3.47 -5.88 5.31
CA GLU A 113 -3.88 -4.72 4.52
C GLU A 113 -4.89 -5.05 3.40
N ALA A 114 -5.31 -6.32 3.28
CA ALA A 114 -6.25 -6.79 2.27
C ALA A 114 -5.81 -6.46 0.83
N VAL A 115 -4.58 -6.82 0.46
CA VAL A 115 -4.00 -6.54 -0.85
C VAL A 115 -4.06 -7.77 -1.75
N PRO A 116 -4.63 -7.68 -2.97
CA PRO A 116 -4.62 -8.80 -3.91
C PRO A 116 -3.21 -9.04 -4.44
N LEU A 117 -2.66 -10.21 -4.17
CA LEU A 117 -1.35 -10.67 -4.63
C LEU A 117 -1.41 -12.13 -5.08
N VAL A 118 -0.57 -12.49 -6.03
CA VAL A 118 -0.27 -13.90 -6.35
C VAL A 118 1.22 -14.14 -6.09
N VAL A 119 1.50 -15.07 -5.17
CA VAL A 119 2.86 -15.47 -4.80
C VAL A 119 3.12 -16.86 -5.37
N ILE A 120 4.17 -17.00 -6.18
CA ILE A 120 4.50 -18.25 -6.86
C ILE A 120 5.92 -18.69 -6.45
N PRO A 121 6.09 -19.31 -5.29
CA PRO A 121 7.38 -19.87 -4.91
C PRO A 121 7.64 -21.20 -5.61
N GLY A 122 8.91 -21.55 -5.79
CA GLY A 122 9.32 -22.91 -6.00
C GLY A 122 9.04 -23.76 -4.74
N ALA A 123 8.73 -25.04 -4.92
CA ALA A 123 8.66 -25.99 -3.84
C ALA A 123 9.77 -27.05 -3.97
N TYR A 124 10.06 -27.77 -2.89
CA TYR A 124 10.95 -28.94 -2.97
C TYR A 124 10.42 -29.97 -3.96
N PRO A 125 11.31 -30.75 -4.63
CA PRO A 125 10.87 -31.86 -5.48
C PRO A 125 9.87 -32.76 -4.77
N ARG A 126 8.86 -33.24 -5.48
CA ARG A 126 7.73 -33.99 -4.91
C ARG A 126 8.15 -35.21 -4.08
N ASN A 127 9.25 -35.86 -4.45
CA ASN A 127 9.77 -37.03 -3.74
C ASN A 127 10.36 -36.72 -2.35
N ILE A 128 10.67 -35.44 -2.05
CA ILE A 128 11.24 -35.02 -0.76
C ILE A 128 10.45 -33.89 -0.10
N ALA A 129 9.31 -33.46 -0.66
CA ALA A 129 8.55 -32.29 -0.21
C ALA A 129 8.15 -32.36 1.28
N PHE A 130 7.84 -33.56 1.79
CA PHE A 130 7.45 -33.75 3.19
C PHE A 130 8.57 -34.22 4.11
N SER A 131 9.79 -34.29 3.59
CA SER A 131 10.96 -34.69 4.38
C SER A 131 11.38 -33.55 5.30
N ARG A 132 11.45 -33.79 6.62
CA ARG A 132 12.02 -32.82 7.56
C ARG A 132 13.54 -32.73 7.34
N PRO A 133 14.10 -31.50 7.34
CA PRO A 133 13.57 -30.22 7.78
C PRO A 133 13.03 -29.30 6.65
N ASN A 134 12.62 -29.85 5.50
CA ASN A 134 12.16 -29.04 4.36
C ASN A 134 10.99 -28.14 4.75
N PHE A 135 11.06 -26.85 4.38
CA PHE A 135 10.02 -25.87 4.64
C PHE A 135 8.80 -26.14 3.76
N ASN A 136 7.63 -26.21 4.35
CA ASN A 136 6.36 -26.33 3.62
C ASN A 136 5.66 -24.98 3.56
N ALA A 137 5.66 -24.34 2.38
CA ALA A 137 5.11 -23.01 2.22
C ALA A 137 3.58 -23.02 2.41
N VAL A 138 2.86 -23.98 1.86
CA VAL A 138 1.38 -24.04 1.96
C VAL A 138 0.95 -24.10 3.43
N LEU A 139 1.54 -24.96 4.25
CA LEU A 139 1.18 -25.06 5.67
C LEU A 139 1.49 -23.79 6.47
N ASN A 140 2.62 -23.13 6.16
CA ASN A 140 3.02 -21.95 6.90
C ASN A 140 2.26 -20.69 6.47
N PHE A 141 1.85 -20.58 5.20
CA PHE A 141 1.19 -19.40 4.67
C PHE A 141 -0.34 -19.45 4.71
N GLN A 142 -0.95 -20.59 5.03
CA GLN A 142 -2.41 -20.75 5.02
C GLN A 142 -3.17 -19.74 5.89
N HIS A 143 -2.55 -19.20 6.96
CA HIS A 143 -3.16 -18.22 7.86
C HIS A 143 -2.88 -16.76 7.47
N VAL A 144 -2.03 -16.54 6.49
CA VAL A 144 -1.68 -15.20 5.96
C VAL A 144 -2.00 -15.06 4.47
N THR A 145 -2.82 -15.96 3.94
CA THR A 145 -3.31 -15.95 2.55
C THR A 145 -4.79 -16.32 2.50
N LYS A 146 -5.47 -15.92 1.45
CA LYS A 146 -6.85 -16.37 1.19
C LYS A 146 -6.90 -17.82 0.75
N HIS A 147 -5.83 -18.29 0.12
CA HIS A 147 -5.68 -19.64 -0.36
C HIS A 147 -4.20 -19.95 -0.58
N ALA A 148 -3.80 -21.16 -0.25
CA ALA A 148 -2.48 -21.68 -0.51
C ALA A 148 -2.60 -23.12 -1.00
N GLU A 149 -1.99 -23.44 -2.14
CA GLU A 149 -2.00 -24.78 -2.70
C GLU A 149 -0.70 -25.12 -3.42
N THR A 150 -0.40 -26.43 -3.52
CA THR A 150 0.70 -26.98 -4.28
C THR A 150 0.20 -27.57 -5.60
N VAL A 151 0.83 -27.22 -6.70
CA VAL A 151 0.62 -27.89 -8.00
C VAL A 151 1.40 -29.17 -8.03
N ASN A 152 0.75 -30.33 -8.04
CA ASN A 152 1.42 -31.63 -7.99
C ASN A 152 1.61 -32.30 -9.36
N THR A 153 0.80 -31.89 -10.36
CA THR A 153 0.93 -32.38 -11.75
C THR A 153 0.73 -31.24 -12.74
N PRO A 154 1.26 -31.34 -13.97
CA PRO A 154 1.09 -30.31 -14.99
C PRO A 154 -0.38 -29.96 -15.29
N GLU A 155 -1.29 -30.92 -15.23
CA GLU A 155 -2.72 -30.75 -15.49
C GLU A 155 -3.40 -29.86 -14.44
N GLN A 156 -2.86 -29.79 -13.24
CA GLN A 156 -3.39 -28.95 -12.15
C GLN A 156 -3.04 -27.48 -12.32
N LEU A 157 -2.04 -27.13 -13.15
CA LEU A 157 -1.49 -25.76 -13.24
C LEU A 157 -2.54 -24.72 -13.64
N VAL A 158 -3.24 -24.96 -14.76
CA VAL A 158 -4.22 -24.00 -15.30
C VAL A 158 -5.38 -23.76 -14.31
N PRO A 159 -6.01 -24.81 -13.74
CA PRO A 159 -7.01 -24.64 -12.69
C PRO A 159 -6.48 -23.92 -11.43
N ALA A 160 -5.26 -24.20 -10.97
CA ALA A 160 -4.67 -23.57 -9.79
C ALA A 160 -4.47 -22.06 -10.00
N LEU A 161 -3.86 -21.65 -11.12
CA LEU A 161 -3.68 -20.25 -11.45
C LEU A 161 -5.03 -19.51 -11.66
N ARG A 162 -6.04 -20.18 -12.23
CA ARG A 162 -7.39 -19.62 -12.34
C ARG A 162 -8.00 -19.33 -10.96
N ARG A 163 -7.85 -20.25 -10.00
CA ARG A 163 -8.26 -20.04 -8.61
C ARG A 163 -7.48 -18.91 -7.97
N ALA A 164 -6.16 -18.87 -8.18
CA ALA A 164 -5.29 -17.87 -7.58
C ALA A 164 -5.76 -16.45 -7.91
N PHE A 165 -5.90 -16.12 -9.20
CA PHE A 165 -6.33 -14.79 -9.61
C PHE A 165 -7.78 -14.48 -9.23
N SER A 166 -8.67 -15.48 -9.28
CA SER A 166 -10.05 -15.33 -8.83
C SER A 166 -10.13 -15.02 -7.34
N PHE A 167 -9.47 -15.80 -6.50
CA PHE A 167 -9.52 -15.61 -5.05
C PHE A 167 -8.81 -14.33 -4.58
N ALA A 168 -7.70 -13.96 -5.22
CA ALA A 168 -7.03 -12.71 -4.90
C ALA A 168 -7.95 -11.48 -5.05
N ARG A 169 -8.80 -11.47 -6.09
CA ARG A 169 -9.65 -10.33 -6.46
C ARG A 169 -11.02 -10.30 -5.82
N ASN A 170 -11.67 -11.46 -5.65
CA ASN A 170 -13.09 -11.54 -5.29
C ASN A 170 -13.31 -11.41 -3.77
N GLY A 171 -14.44 -10.81 -3.37
CA GLY A 171 -14.72 -10.49 -1.98
C GLY A 171 -13.72 -9.46 -1.43
N ARG A 172 -13.35 -9.56 -0.15
CA ARG A 172 -12.21 -8.83 0.41
C ARG A 172 -10.94 -9.30 -0.30
N PRO A 173 -10.18 -8.41 -0.95
CA PRO A 173 -8.93 -8.81 -1.61
C PRO A 173 -7.91 -9.39 -0.62
N GLY A 174 -6.97 -10.16 -1.13
CA GLY A 174 -5.90 -10.71 -0.29
C GLY A 174 -4.90 -11.55 -1.09
N PRO A 175 -3.75 -11.88 -0.49
CA PRO A 175 -2.73 -12.69 -1.13
C PRO A 175 -3.17 -14.15 -1.31
N VAL A 176 -2.69 -14.77 -2.38
CA VAL A 176 -2.82 -16.20 -2.68
C VAL A 176 -1.45 -16.76 -2.99
N LEU A 177 -1.18 -17.98 -2.53
CA LEU A 177 0.09 -18.67 -2.76
C LEU A 177 -0.15 -19.93 -3.59
N ILE A 178 0.61 -20.07 -4.68
CA ILE A 178 0.65 -21.29 -5.53
C ILE A 178 2.08 -21.74 -5.61
N GLU A 179 2.45 -22.76 -4.84
CA GLU A 179 3.79 -23.32 -4.92
C GLU A 179 3.89 -24.38 -6.01
N ILE A 180 5.03 -24.38 -6.72
CA ILE A 180 5.29 -25.29 -7.83
C ILE A 180 6.60 -26.04 -7.56
N PRO A 181 6.54 -27.36 -7.39
CA PRO A 181 7.74 -28.20 -7.18
C PRO A 181 8.77 -28.04 -8.30
N THR A 182 10.04 -28.01 -7.91
CA THR A 182 11.15 -27.75 -8.85
C THR A 182 11.28 -28.82 -9.93
N ASP A 183 10.82 -30.03 -9.70
CA ASP A 183 10.78 -31.12 -10.68
C ASP A 183 9.63 -31.02 -11.69
N LEU A 184 8.72 -30.05 -11.54
CA LEU A 184 7.62 -29.84 -12.50
C LEU A 184 7.92 -28.82 -13.60
N TRP A 185 8.78 -27.84 -13.36
CA TRP A 185 8.91 -26.67 -14.25
C TRP A 185 9.16 -27.00 -15.73
N ASN A 186 9.88 -28.08 -16.00
CA ASN A 186 10.24 -28.51 -17.34
C ASN A 186 9.30 -29.60 -17.92
N LEU A 187 8.30 -30.04 -17.15
CA LEU A 187 7.34 -31.03 -17.66
C LEU A 187 6.34 -30.35 -18.57
N GLU A 188 5.94 -31.06 -19.63
CA GLU A 188 4.93 -30.60 -20.58
C GLU A 188 3.55 -30.51 -19.94
N VAL A 189 2.81 -29.47 -20.25
CA VAL A 189 1.40 -29.32 -19.88
C VAL A 189 0.57 -29.88 -21.05
N PRO A 190 -0.23 -30.93 -20.83
CA PRO A 190 -0.97 -31.56 -21.91
C PRO A 190 -2.15 -30.70 -22.38
N GLY A 191 -2.40 -30.73 -23.70
CA GLY A 191 -3.55 -30.08 -24.33
C GLY A 191 -3.40 -28.57 -24.54
N GLU A 192 -4.47 -27.95 -25.01
CA GLU A 192 -4.54 -26.50 -25.20
C GLU A 192 -4.72 -25.77 -23.87
N ILE A 193 -4.17 -24.54 -23.79
CA ILE A 193 -4.31 -23.70 -22.58
C ILE A 193 -5.69 -23.03 -22.60
N GLU A 194 -6.68 -23.70 -22.01
CA GLU A 194 -8.02 -23.14 -21.81
C GLU A 194 -8.04 -22.15 -20.65
N TYR A 195 -7.58 -20.94 -20.89
CA TYR A 195 -7.52 -19.87 -19.91
C TYR A 195 -8.07 -18.55 -20.44
N THR A 196 -9.03 -17.98 -19.74
CA THR A 196 -9.55 -16.64 -19.97
C THR A 196 -9.58 -15.88 -18.65
N PRO A 197 -8.94 -14.70 -18.55
CA PRO A 197 -9.01 -13.85 -17.37
C PRO A 197 -10.44 -13.50 -16.99
N ARG A 198 -10.75 -13.52 -15.70
CA ARG A 198 -12.07 -13.18 -15.20
C ARG A 198 -12.04 -11.83 -14.50
N ARG A 199 -13.03 -10.99 -14.77
CA ARG A 199 -13.21 -9.73 -14.04
C ARG A 199 -13.63 -10.02 -12.59
N ARG A 200 -13.33 -9.10 -11.68
CA ARG A 200 -13.81 -9.16 -10.30
C ARG A 200 -15.34 -9.17 -10.28
N ALA A 201 -15.92 -10.12 -9.55
CA ALA A 201 -17.34 -10.14 -9.27
C ALA A 201 -17.69 -9.02 -8.28
N ARG A 202 -18.81 -8.36 -8.50
CA ARG A 202 -19.34 -7.31 -7.60
C ARG A 202 -20.73 -7.71 -7.15
N SER A 203 -21.02 -7.55 -5.86
CA SER A 203 -22.35 -7.73 -5.28
C SER A 203 -22.86 -6.39 -4.75
N ALA A 204 -24.15 -6.16 -4.88
CA ALA A 204 -24.83 -5.01 -4.24
C ALA A 204 -25.41 -5.44 -2.88
N PRO A 205 -25.50 -4.52 -1.91
CA PRO A 205 -26.22 -4.79 -0.66
C PRO A 205 -27.73 -4.95 -0.88
N ASP A 206 -28.43 -5.53 0.10
CA ASP A 206 -29.91 -5.62 0.09
C ASP A 206 -30.52 -4.21 -0.02
N PRO A 207 -31.40 -3.96 -1.01
CA PRO A 207 -32.03 -2.64 -1.18
C PRO A 207 -32.80 -2.17 0.08
N ARG A 208 -33.38 -3.08 0.86
CA ARG A 208 -34.07 -2.73 2.11
C ARG A 208 -33.10 -2.26 3.17
N ALA A 209 -31.89 -2.84 3.25
CA ALA A 209 -30.85 -2.38 4.15
C ALA A 209 -30.33 -0.99 3.75
N VAL A 210 -30.17 -0.73 2.46
CA VAL A 210 -29.80 0.58 1.93
C VAL A 210 -30.86 1.63 2.30
N ASP A 211 -32.13 1.29 2.17
CA ASP A 211 -33.25 2.16 2.47
C ASP A 211 -33.32 2.53 3.95
N ALA A 212 -33.11 1.53 4.84
CA ALA A 212 -33.01 1.75 6.28
C ALA A 212 -31.79 2.60 6.67
N ALA A 213 -30.64 2.36 6.05
CA ALA A 213 -29.44 3.17 6.26
C ALA A 213 -29.63 4.64 5.83
N ALA A 214 -30.24 4.87 4.66
CA ALA A 214 -30.57 6.22 4.18
C ALA A 214 -31.51 6.96 5.17
N ALA A 215 -32.52 6.29 5.68
CA ALA A 215 -33.42 6.85 6.69
C ALA A 215 -32.68 7.22 7.98
N ALA A 216 -31.77 6.36 8.46
CA ALA A 216 -30.93 6.64 9.63
C ALA A 216 -30.02 7.85 9.41
N MET A 217 -29.35 7.94 8.26
CA MET A 217 -28.49 9.08 7.89
C MET A 217 -29.23 10.41 7.87
N ILE A 218 -30.46 10.43 7.34
CA ILE A 218 -31.28 11.65 7.30
C ILE A 218 -31.68 12.09 8.70
N LYS A 219 -31.95 11.15 9.59
CA LYS A 219 -32.34 11.41 10.99
C LYS A 219 -31.17 11.90 11.85
N ALA A 220 -29.95 11.54 11.48
CA ALA A 220 -28.75 11.90 12.24
C ALA A 220 -28.56 13.42 12.29
N LYS A 221 -28.19 13.93 13.47
CA LYS A 221 -27.90 15.36 13.69
C LYS A 221 -26.46 15.71 13.34
N ASN A 222 -25.53 14.80 13.61
CA ASN A 222 -24.10 14.97 13.42
C ASN A 222 -23.47 13.72 12.77
N PRO A 223 -23.85 13.39 11.52
CA PRO A 223 -23.32 12.22 10.82
C PRO A 223 -21.85 12.41 10.46
N LEU A 224 -21.07 11.31 10.52
CA LEU A 224 -19.67 11.24 10.09
C LEU A 224 -19.51 10.13 9.04
N ILE A 225 -18.87 10.43 7.93
CA ILE A 225 -18.46 9.41 6.95
C ILE A 225 -17.00 9.04 7.20
N TYR A 226 -16.74 7.73 7.36
CA TYR A 226 -15.41 7.15 7.50
C TYR A 226 -15.08 6.28 6.29
N ALA A 227 -14.25 6.79 5.37
CA ALA A 227 -13.90 6.09 4.15
C ALA A 227 -12.65 5.22 4.35
N GLY A 228 -12.80 3.93 4.06
CA GLY A 228 -11.72 2.96 4.09
C GLY A 228 -11.15 2.63 2.69
N GLN A 229 -10.24 1.67 2.65
CA GLN A 229 -9.56 1.22 1.42
C GLN A 229 -10.51 0.62 0.37
N GLY A 230 -11.66 0.07 0.80
CA GLY A 230 -12.66 -0.47 -0.11
C GLY A 230 -13.18 0.54 -1.13
N VAL A 231 -13.17 1.83 -0.80
CA VAL A 231 -13.50 2.91 -1.74
C VAL A 231 -12.49 2.97 -2.89
N HIS A 232 -11.20 2.78 -2.62
CA HIS A 232 -10.16 2.72 -3.66
C HIS A 232 -10.31 1.49 -4.55
N TYR A 233 -10.52 0.30 -3.97
CA TYR A 233 -10.71 -0.93 -4.76
C TYR A 233 -11.99 -0.90 -5.60
N ALA A 234 -13.04 -0.24 -5.13
CA ALA A 234 -14.28 -0.07 -5.88
C ALA A 234 -14.21 1.08 -6.90
N LYS A 235 -13.18 1.97 -6.84
CA LYS A 235 -13.11 3.24 -7.56
C LYS A 235 -14.39 4.07 -7.33
N ALA A 236 -14.82 4.14 -6.08
CA ALA A 236 -16.09 4.75 -5.67
C ALA A 236 -15.92 6.19 -5.18
N TRP A 237 -14.96 6.92 -5.74
CA TRP A 237 -14.60 8.28 -5.31
C TRP A 237 -15.70 9.29 -5.57
N ASP A 238 -16.29 9.24 -6.78
CA ASP A 238 -17.38 10.15 -7.19
C ASP A 238 -18.64 9.87 -6.40
N GLU A 239 -18.98 8.59 -6.17
CA GLU A 239 -20.14 8.19 -5.38
C GLU A 239 -19.98 8.58 -3.90
N LEU A 240 -18.76 8.44 -3.34
CA LEU A 240 -18.47 8.91 -1.98
C LEU A 240 -18.67 10.43 -1.88
N LYS A 241 -18.15 11.18 -2.84
CA LYS A 241 -18.30 12.63 -2.90
C LYS A 241 -19.77 13.03 -3.03
N ALA A 242 -20.53 12.39 -3.92
CA ALA A 242 -21.95 12.67 -4.13
C ALA A 242 -22.78 12.42 -2.87
N VAL A 243 -22.52 11.31 -2.14
CA VAL A 243 -23.20 11.02 -0.86
C VAL A 243 -22.83 12.08 0.19
N ALA A 244 -21.55 12.44 0.31
CA ALA A 244 -21.09 13.42 1.28
C ALA A 244 -21.69 14.82 1.01
N GLU A 245 -21.72 15.26 -0.25
CA GLU A 245 -22.29 16.56 -0.64
C GLU A 245 -23.80 16.60 -0.47
N LEU A 246 -24.53 15.53 -0.85
CA LEU A 246 -25.99 15.49 -0.69
C LEU A 246 -26.41 15.46 0.79
N LEU A 247 -25.70 14.71 1.61
CA LEU A 247 -25.94 14.61 3.06
C LEU A 247 -25.33 15.80 3.82
N GLU A 248 -24.40 16.53 3.21
CA GLU A 248 -23.60 17.60 3.80
C GLU A 248 -22.84 17.13 5.06
N ALA A 249 -22.38 15.89 5.01
CA ALA A 249 -21.69 15.23 6.10
C ALA A 249 -20.16 15.34 5.93
N PRO A 250 -19.42 15.60 7.02
CA PRO A 250 -17.97 15.59 6.98
C PRO A 250 -17.42 14.19 6.72
N VAL A 251 -16.27 14.15 6.03
CA VAL A 251 -15.59 12.91 5.66
C VAL A 251 -14.20 12.87 6.28
N THR A 252 -13.91 11.77 6.97
CA THR A 252 -12.54 11.37 7.32
C THR A 252 -12.20 10.04 6.66
N THR A 253 -10.92 9.73 6.52
CA THR A 253 -10.48 8.44 5.96
C THR A 253 -9.63 7.67 6.96
N SER A 254 -9.56 6.34 6.81
CA SER A 254 -8.46 5.59 7.41
C SER A 254 -7.13 5.94 6.72
N LEU A 255 -5.99 5.49 7.26
CA LEU A 255 -4.70 5.67 6.57
C LEU A 255 -4.71 4.98 5.20
N GLU A 256 -5.28 3.79 5.09
CA GLU A 256 -5.39 3.03 3.84
C GLU A 256 -6.40 3.65 2.87
N GLY A 257 -7.37 4.39 3.40
CA GLY A 257 -8.37 5.15 2.62
C GLY A 257 -7.94 6.57 2.28
N LYS A 258 -6.81 7.07 2.80
CA LYS A 258 -6.34 8.44 2.51
C LYS A 258 -6.23 8.64 1.00
N SER A 259 -6.62 9.83 0.53
CA SER A 259 -6.84 10.19 -0.88
C SER A 259 -8.14 9.69 -1.53
N ALA A 260 -8.99 8.91 -0.83
CA ALA A 260 -10.30 8.54 -1.36
C ALA A 260 -11.29 9.73 -1.42
N PHE A 261 -11.02 10.75 -0.65
CA PHE A 261 -11.78 12.02 -0.65
C PHE A 261 -10.79 13.19 -0.68
N PRO A 262 -10.98 14.21 -1.54
CA PRO A 262 -10.03 15.33 -1.65
C PRO A 262 -9.90 16.10 -0.33
N GLU A 263 -8.70 16.18 0.24
CA GLU A 263 -8.50 16.86 1.53
C GLU A 263 -8.55 18.40 1.44
N THR A 264 -8.77 18.94 0.24
CA THR A 264 -9.09 20.35 0.00
C THR A 264 -10.60 20.64 -0.05
N HIS A 265 -11.43 19.58 -0.01
CA HIS A 265 -12.88 19.73 -0.04
C HIS A 265 -13.40 20.33 1.29
N ALA A 266 -14.44 21.17 1.21
CA ALA A 266 -15.02 21.87 2.36
C ALA A 266 -15.50 20.92 3.49
N LEU A 267 -15.91 19.71 3.14
CA LEU A 267 -16.36 18.67 4.06
C LEU A 267 -15.23 17.73 4.52
N SER A 268 -13.98 17.94 4.10
CA SER A 268 -12.89 17.06 4.50
C SER A 268 -12.37 17.39 5.89
N LEU A 269 -12.28 16.37 6.73
CA LEU A 269 -11.61 16.43 8.04
C LEU A 269 -10.11 16.09 7.94
N GLY A 270 -9.67 15.47 6.83
CA GLY A 270 -8.37 14.81 6.70
C GLY A 270 -8.45 13.32 7.07
N SER A 271 -7.29 12.67 7.17
CA SER A 271 -7.20 11.25 7.52
C SER A 271 -7.01 11.06 9.02
N GLY A 272 -7.54 9.96 9.54
CA GLY A 272 -7.39 9.54 10.91
C GLY A 272 -6.51 8.30 11.07
N GLY A 273 -5.82 8.27 12.19
CA GLY A 273 -4.95 7.18 12.67
C GLY A 273 -4.58 7.45 14.11
N VAL A 274 -3.40 7.04 14.54
CA VAL A 274 -2.84 7.46 15.85
C VAL A 274 -2.67 8.98 15.87
N ALA A 275 -2.07 9.52 14.82
CA ALA A 275 -1.96 10.95 14.60
C ALA A 275 -3.04 11.41 13.60
N MET A 276 -3.68 12.55 13.90
CA MET A 276 -4.79 13.09 13.11
C MET A 276 -4.97 14.60 13.34
N PRO A 277 -5.62 15.33 12.43
CA PRO A 277 -6.09 16.69 12.70
C PRO A 277 -7.13 16.74 13.84
N ARG A 278 -7.18 17.85 14.58
CA ARG A 278 -8.10 18.02 15.71
C ARG A 278 -9.58 17.85 15.34
N ALA A 279 -9.96 18.33 14.15
CA ALA A 279 -11.34 18.18 13.66
C ALA A 279 -11.75 16.70 13.52
N VAL A 280 -10.84 15.81 13.11
CA VAL A 280 -11.13 14.37 13.05
C VAL A 280 -11.49 13.85 14.43
N ALA A 281 -10.64 14.12 15.44
CA ALA A 281 -10.87 13.67 16.82
C ALA A 281 -12.20 14.19 17.38
N ALA A 282 -12.51 15.47 17.14
CA ALA A 282 -13.76 16.09 17.60
C ALA A 282 -14.99 15.44 16.96
N TYR A 283 -15.02 15.29 15.63
CA TYR A 283 -16.15 14.65 14.96
C TYR A 283 -16.30 13.17 15.29
N VAL A 284 -15.20 12.44 15.50
CA VAL A 284 -15.23 11.05 15.99
C VAL A 284 -15.88 10.97 17.37
N ALA A 285 -15.61 11.94 18.25
CA ALA A 285 -16.20 11.99 19.59
C ALA A 285 -17.69 12.42 19.56
N GLU A 286 -18.02 13.47 18.79
CA GLU A 286 -19.31 14.18 18.82
C GLU A 286 -20.37 13.60 17.87
N SER A 287 -19.99 12.78 16.87
CA SER A 287 -20.95 12.20 15.92
C SER A 287 -21.99 11.31 16.60
N ASP A 288 -23.24 11.37 16.17
CA ASP A 288 -24.32 10.47 16.58
C ASP A 288 -24.52 9.29 15.59
N LEU A 289 -23.91 9.39 14.41
CA LEU A 289 -23.89 8.34 13.41
C LEU A 289 -22.53 8.28 12.73
N VAL A 290 -21.99 7.08 12.54
CA VAL A 290 -20.77 6.80 11.77
C VAL A 290 -21.09 5.88 10.61
N PHE A 291 -20.88 6.36 9.39
CA PHE A 291 -20.98 5.53 8.20
C PHE A 291 -19.58 5.10 7.72
N GLY A 292 -19.25 3.82 7.92
CA GLY A 292 -18.06 3.21 7.35
C GLY A 292 -18.27 2.83 5.90
N ALA A 293 -17.69 3.59 4.97
CA ALA A 293 -17.74 3.34 3.53
C ALA A 293 -16.50 2.56 3.09
N GLY A 294 -16.66 1.30 2.68
CA GLY A 294 -15.55 0.44 2.30
C GLY A 294 -14.52 0.28 3.41
N ALA A 295 -14.96 0.32 4.65
CA ALA A 295 -14.14 0.20 5.85
C ALA A 295 -14.25 -1.21 6.45
N SER A 296 -13.24 -1.63 7.22
CA SER A 296 -13.27 -2.92 7.92
C SER A 296 -13.61 -2.79 9.41
N PHE A 297 -13.58 -1.59 9.95
CA PHE A 297 -13.66 -1.31 11.39
C PHE A 297 -12.79 -2.24 12.25
N SER A 298 -11.65 -2.69 11.70
CA SER A 298 -10.72 -3.53 12.44
C SER A 298 -10.10 -2.75 13.60
N ALA A 299 -10.18 -3.29 14.80
CA ALA A 299 -9.47 -2.75 15.95
C ALA A 299 -7.96 -3.02 15.76
N THR A 300 -7.19 -1.96 15.59
CA THR A 300 -5.72 -2.00 15.48
C THR A 300 -5.13 -0.94 16.41
N ASN A 301 -3.83 -1.09 16.69
CA ASN A 301 -3.13 -0.09 17.51
C ASN A 301 -2.97 1.26 16.82
N PHE A 302 -3.17 1.33 15.50
CA PHE A 302 -2.86 2.49 14.66
C PHE A 302 -4.08 3.12 14.00
N GLY A 303 -5.26 2.50 14.11
CA GLY A 303 -6.53 3.01 13.59
C GLY A 303 -7.23 3.99 14.52
N ILE A 304 -8.27 4.65 14.02
CA ILE A 304 -9.18 5.46 14.83
C ILE A 304 -9.93 4.55 15.82
N LYS A 305 -10.00 4.96 17.07
CA LYS A 305 -10.85 4.34 18.10
C LYS A 305 -12.18 5.08 18.15
N PHE A 306 -13.25 4.44 17.71
CA PHE A 306 -14.59 5.02 17.75
C PHE A 306 -15.26 4.76 19.11
N PRO A 307 -15.70 5.81 19.86
CA PRO A 307 -16.64 5.63 20.95
C PRO A 307 -17.95 5.07 20.39
N THR A 308 -18.50 4.04 21.00
CA THR A 308 -19.70 3.35 20.48
C THR A 308 -20.99 3.79 21.16
N GLN A 309 -20.91 4.28 22.41
CA GLN A 309 -22.07 4.66 23.20
C GLN A 309 -22.86 5.82 22.55
N GLY A 310 -24.14 5.61 22.31
CA GLY A 310 -25.04 6.61 21.75
C GLY A 310 -24.85 6.92 20.26
N LYS A 311 -24.14 6.05 19.54
CA LYS A 311 -23.91 6.18 18.09
C LYS A 311 -24.57 5.07 17.31
N THR A 312 -25.07 5.40 16.14
CA THR A 312 -25.52 4.44 15.12
C THR A 312 -24.37 4.14 14.16
N PHE A 313 -24.12 2.87 13.88
CA PHE A 313 -23.10 2.43 12.92
C PHE A 313 -23.73 1.84 11.67
N ILE A 314 -23.42 2.44 10.52
CA ILE A 314 -23.69 1.91 9.20
C ILE A 314 -22.38 1.37 8.65
N HIS A 315 -22.34 0.10 8.22
CA HIS A 315 -21.10 -0.55 7.82
C HIS A 315 -21.19 -1.12 6.40
N ASN A 316 -20.56 -0.44 5.43
CA ASN A 316 -20.34 -0.97 4.10
C ASN A 316 -18.98 -1.67 4.03
N THR A 317 -19.02 -2.94 3.72
CA THR A 317 -17.86 -3.81 3.51
C THR A 317 -18.18 -4.86 2.46
N ASN A 318 -17.14 -5.34 1.77
CA ASN A 318 -17.24 -6.47 0.82
C ASN A 318 -16.98 -7.84 1.51
N GLU A 319 -16.77 -7.83 2.82
CA GLU A 319 -16.46 -9.00 3.64
C GLU A 319 -17.52 -9.18 4.73
N PRO A 320 -18.39 -10.20 4.63
CA PRO A 320 -19.42 -10.43 5.64
C PRO A 320 -18.86 -10.64 7.04
N MET A 321 -17.66 -11.21 7.17
CA MET A 321 -17.01 -11.44 8.48
C MET A 321 -16.46 -10.17 9.14
N ASP A 322 -16.52 -9.02 8.46
CA ASP A 322 -16.19 -7.73 9.06
C ASP A 322 -17.38 -7.17 9.88
N ILE A 323 -18.63 -7.62 9.62
CA ILE A 323 -19.81 -7.19 10.34
C ILE A 323 -19.75 -7.70 11.79
N ASP A 324 -20.03 -6.81 12.74
CA ASP A 324 -19.99 -7.07 14.18
C ASP A 324 -18.65 -7.58 14.75
N LYS A 325 -17.59 -7.49 13.96
CA LYS A 325 -16.27 -7.99 14.34
C LYS A 325 -15.67 -7.25 15.55
N ASN A 326 -15.71 -5.93 15.53
CA ASN A 326 -15.17 -5.07 16.60
C ASN A 326 -16.12 -3.96 17.05
N ILE A 327 -17.10 -3.60 16.22
CA ILE A 327 -18.11 -2.58 16.47
C ILE A 327 -19.45 -3.19 16.10
N ALA A 328 -20.44 -3.12 17.00
CA ALA A 328 -21.81 -3.52 16.68
C ALA A 328 -22.37 -2.65 15.54
N THR A 329 -22.95 -3.31 14.56
CA THR A 329 -23.43 -2.67 13.33
C THR A 329 -24.95 -2.61 13.32
N ASP A 330 -25.52 -1.41 13.30
CA ASP A 330 -26.97 -1.23 13.22
C ASP A 330 -27.51 -1.47 11.80
N HIS A 331 -26.76 -1.04 10.80
CA HIS A 331 -27.15 -1.17 9.40
C HIS A 331 -26.00 -1.76 8.55
N PRO A 332 -25.94 -3.09 8.35
CA PRO A 332 -24.95 -3.72 7.50
C PRO A 332 -25.27 -3.52 6.02
N LEU A 333 -24.30 -3.05 5.24
CA LEU A 333 -24.36 -2.89 3.78
C LEU A 333 -23.26 -3.76 3.15
N VAL A 334 -23.49 -5.08 3.11
CA VAL A 334 -22.52 -6.03 2.57
C VAL A 334 -22.53 -5.98 1.05
N GLY A 335 -21.43 -5.50 0.45
CA GLY A 335 -21.30 -5.37 -0.99
C GLY A 335 -20.19 -4.42 -1.42
N ASP A 336 -20.00 -4.35 -2.75
CA ASP A 336 -19.04 -3.44 -3.38
C ASP A 336 -19.37 -1.99 -3.06
N SER A 337 -18.36 -1.21 -2.65
CA SER A 337 -18.58 0.17 -2.18
C SER A 337 -19.13 1.09 -3.25
N LYS A 338 -18.81 0.88 -4.54
CA LYS A 338 -19.37 1.70 -5.63
C LYS A 338 -20.87 1.46 -5.79
N LEU A 339 -21.27 0.20 -5.76
CA LEU A 339 -22.67 -0.17 -5.85
C LEU A 339 -23.45 0.29 -4.60
N ALA A 340 -22.88 0.09 -3.41
CA ALA A 340 -23.49 0.50 -2.15
C ALA A 340 -23.68 2.03 -2.07
N LEU A 341 -22.65 2.80 -2.38
CA LEU A 341 -22.70 4.27 -2.38
C LEU A 341 -23.63 4.81 -3.46
N GLY A 342 -23.64 4.20 -4.66
CA GLY A 342 -24.58 4.58 -5.73
C GLY A 342 -26.04 4.38 -5.31
N MET A 343 -26.37 3.19 -4.77
CA MET A 343 -27.72 2.93 -4.27
C MET A 343 -28.10 3.83 -3.10
N LEU A 344 -27.16 4.09 -2.18
CA LEU A 344 -27.38 4.98 -1.05
C LEU A 344 -27.62 6.42 -1.49
N HIS A 345 -26.85 6.91 -2.50
CA HIS A 345 -27.05 8.23 -3.08
C HIS A 345 -28.48 8.40 -3.65
N GLU A 346 -28.95 7.44 -4.42
CA GLU A 346 -30.33 7.48 -4.98
C GLU A 346 -31.38 7.45 -3.86
N ALA A 347 -31.24 6.56 -2.87
CA ALA A 347 -32.15 6.50 -1.72
C ALA A 347 -32.18 7.80 -0.89
N LEU A 348 -31.04 8.46 -0.73
CA LEU A 348 -30.94 9.76 -0.07
C LEU A 348 -31.59 10.87 -0.91
N LYS A 349 -31.37 10.88 -2.24
CA LYS A 349 -31.92 11.87 -3.17
C LYS A 349 -33.44 11.83 -3.20
N ASP A 350 -34.02 10.64 -3.23
CA ASP A 350 -35.48 10.47 -3.21
C ASP A 350 -36.12 11.06 -1.95
N ARG A 351 -35.43 10.99 -0.82
CA ARG A 351 -35.92 11.47 0.49
C ARG A 351 -35.64 12.97 0.72
N LEU A 352 -34.41 13.40 0.42
CA LEU A 352 -34.00 14.78 0.73
C LEU A 352 -34.48 15.82 -0.29
N LYS A 353 -34.73 15.38 -1.56
CA LYS A 353 -35.11 16.30 -2.67
C LYS A 353 -34.05 17.35 -3.01
N LYS A 354 -33.34 17.90 -2.03
CA LYS A 354 -32.25 18.87 -2.11
C LYS A 354 -31.36 18.80 -0.88
N PRO A 355 -30.11 19.28 -0.95
CA PRO A 355 -29.22 19.42 0.21
C PRO A 355 -29.86 20.30 1.31
N ARG A 356 -29.45 20.09 2.55
CA ARG A 356 -30.00 20.77 3.73
C ARG A 356 -29.54 22.23 3.89
N GLY A 357 -28.49 22.65 3.16
CA GLY A 357 -27.86 23.97 3.27
C GLY A 357 -26.88 24.09 4.43
N LEU A 358 -26.32 22.97 4.90
CA LEU A 358 -25.43 22.92 6.06
C LEU A 358 -23.95 22.97 5.70
N THR A 359 -23.57 22.84 4.43
CA THR A 359 -22.15 22.73 3.99
C THR A 359 -21.29 23.86 4.55
N SER A 360 -21.78 25.12 4.47
CA SER A 360 -21.02 26.27 4.98
C SER A 360 -20.84 26.23 6.50
N GLN A 361 -21.85 25.76 7.24
CA GLN A 361 -21.79 25.60 8.69
C GLN A 361 -20.80 24.49 9.08
N VAL A 362 -20.83 23.35 8.40
CA VAL A 362 -19.89 22.25 8.62
C VAL A 362 -18.47 22.69 8.32
N ALA A 363 -18.24 23.36 7.19
CA ALA A 363 -16.93 23.89 6.81
C ALA A 363 -16.40 24.92 7.84
N ALA A 364 -17.25 25.82 8.32
CA ALA A 364 -16.90 26.78 9.37
C ALA A 364 -16.51 26.06 10.68
N ARG A 365 -17.27 25.04 11.08
CA ARG A 365 -16.97 24.24 12.27
C ARG A 365 -15.63 23.48 12.14
N ILE A 366 -15.33 22.89 10.98
CA ILE A 366 -14.05 22.25 10.70
C ILE A 366 -12.89 23.25 10.86
N LYS A 367 -13.05 24.44 10.28
CA LYS A 367 -12.06 25.52 10.39
C LYS A 367 -11.85 25.97 11.83
N GLU A 368 -12.93 26.16 12.57
CA GLU A 368 -12.90 26.54 14.00
C GLU A 368 -12.16 25.50 14.84
N LEU A 369 -12.48 24.21 14.67
CA LEU A 369 -11.84 23.13 15.40
C LEU A 369 -10.35 23.00 15.10
N ASN A 370 -9.94 23.25 13.84
CA ASN A 370 -8.54 23.15 13.44
C ASN A 370 -7.74 24.45 13.72
N ALA A 371 -8.37 25.59 14.02
CA ALA A 371 -7.65 26.83 14.24
C ALA A 371 -6.63 26.76 15.41
N PRO A 372 -6.99 26.30 16.63
CA PRO A 372 -6.02 26.13 17.71
C PRO A 372 -4.97 25.06 17.41
N TRP A 373 -5.34 24.03 16.65
CA TRP A 373 -4.39 22.99 16.21
C TRP A 373 -3.34 23.59 15.25
N TRP A 374 -3.72 24.44 14.30
CA TRP A 374 -2.76 25.15 13.45
C TRP A 374 -1.89 26.11 14.23
N GLN A 375 -2.42 26.80 15.25
CA GLN A 375 -1.63 27.68 16.12
C GLN A 375 -0.55 26.90 16.91
N GLU A 376 -0.85 25.69 17.33
CA GLU A 376 0.09 24.78 18.02
C GLU A 376 1.16 24.24 17.06
N TRP A 377 0.77 23.82 15.85
CA TRP A 377 1.68 23.09 14.95
C TRP A 377 2.47 23.97 14.00
N LEU A 378 1.97 25.16 13.61
CA LEU A 378 2.66 26.05 12.68
C LEU A 378 4.10 26.42 13.13
N PRO A 379 4.37 26.69 14.43
CA PRO A 379 5.74 26.94 14.88
C PRO A 379 6.70 25.77 14.64
N ARG A 380 6.24 24.51 14.75
CA ARG A 380 7.04 23.32 14.45
C ARG A 380 7.24 23.12 12.95
N LEU A 381 6.19 23.34 12.18
CA LEU A 381 6.20 23.23 10.71
C LEU A 381 7.10 24.29 10.05
N THR A 382 7.36 25.41 10.70
CA THR A 382 8.19 26.50 10.18
C THR A 382 9.46 26.74 11.01
N SER A 383 9.83 25.78 11.88
CA SER A 383 10.99 25.90 12.78
C SER A 383 12.31 25.95 12.02
N ASP A 384 13.23 26.81 12.47
CA ASP A 384 14.63 26.87 12.04
C ASP A 384 15.58 26.21 13.07
N GLU A 385 15.04 25.40 13.97
CA GLU A 385 15.78 24.65 15.00
C GLU A 385 16.79 23.67 14.39
N LYS A 386 17.87 23.42 15.14
CA LYS A 386 18.94 22.47 14.76
C LYS A 386 19.23 21.50 15.93
N PRO A 387 19.20 20.18 15.68
CA PRO A 387 18.78 19.50 14.45
C PRO A 387 17.36 19.88 14.04
N MET A 388 17.06 19.78 12.74
CA MET A 388 15.79 20.28 12.20
C MET A 388 14.58 19.43 12.62
N GLN A 389 13.42 20.05 12.72
CA GLN A 389 12.16 19.35 12.93
C GLN A 389 11.77 18.54 11.68
N PRO A 390 11.37 17.26 11.79
CA PRO A 390 10.86 16.50 10.64
C PRO A 390 9.63 17.17 10.03
N TYR A 391 8.81 17.83 10.84
CA TYR A 391 7.66 18.63 10.40
C TYR A 391 8.01 19.75 9.43
N ARG A 392 9.19 20.39 9.61
CA ARG A 392 9.66 21.43 8.69
C ARG A 392 9.96 20.87 7.30
N VAL A 393 10.54 19.68 7.21
CA VAL A 393 10.79 19.00 5.93
C VAL A 393 9.47 18.67 5.22
N ILE A 394 8.49 18.15 5.97
CA ILE A 394 7.15 17.83 5.45
C ILE A 394 6.46 19.10 4.92
N TRP A 395 6.55 20.20 5.66
CA TRP A 395 5.97 21.48 5.30
C TRP A 395 6.56 22.05 4.01
N ASP A 396 7.89 22.10 3.94
CA ASP A 396 8.59 22.59 2.75
C ASP A 396 8.31 21.70 1.54
N PHE A 397 8.27 20.37 1.72
CA PHE A 397 7.93 19.42 0.65
C PHE A 397 6.50 19.64 0.13
N LEU A 398 5.52 19.81 1.02
CA LEU A 398 4.13 20.07 0.64
C LEU A 398 4.00 21.34 -0.23
N HIS A 399 4.76 22.40 0.08
CA HIS A 399 4.68 23.68 -0.61
C HIS A 399 5.52 23.76 -1.90
N LEU A 400 6.50 22.86 -2.06
CA LEU A 400 7.38 22.81 -3.23
C LEU A 400 6.95 21.78 -4.28
N THR A 401 6.00 20.92 -3.95
CA THR A 401 5.65 19.77 -4.77
C THR A 401 4.29 19.94 -5.44
N ASP A 402 4.15 19.47 -6.68
CA ASP A 402 2.84 19.29 -7.30
C ASP A 402 2.11 18.12 -6.63
N VAL A 403 1.34 18.42 -5.59
CA VAL A 403 0.63 17.44 -4.76
C VAL A 403 -0.30 16.57 -5.58
N ALA A 404 -0.92 17.11 -6.62
CA ALA A 404 -1.87 16.37 -7.46
C ALA A 404 -1.18 15.25 -8.27
N ASN A 405 0.08 15.46 -8.66
CA ASN A 405 0.88 14.52 -9.45
C ASN A 405 1.95 13.79 -8.63
N THR A 406 1.85 13.84 -7.30
CA THR A 406 2.77 13.15 -6.40
C THR A 406 2.07 11.99 -5.71
N ILE A 407 2.72 10.84 -5.66
CA ILE A 407 2.30 9.68 -4.87
C ILE A 407 3.23 9.58 -3.66
N VAL A 408 2.65 9.57 -2.47
CA VAL A 408 3.40 9.55 -1.22
C VAL A 408 3.06 8.31 -0.41
N THR A 409 4.06 7.74 0.22
CA THR A 409 3.91 6.73 1.26
C THR A 409 4.84 7.03 2.44
N HIS A 410 4.66 6.31 3.51
CA HIS A 410 5.45 6.43 4.73
C HIS A 410 6.03 5.07 5.12
N ASP A 411 6.95 5.05 6.07
CA ASP A 411 7.34 3.84 6.75
C ASP A 411 6.70 3.75 8.14
N ALA A 412 6.93 2.66 8.86
CA ALA A 412 6.48 2.47 10.22
C ALA A 412 7.18 3.45 11.19
N GLY A 413 6.56 3.67 12.33
CA GLY A 413 7.09 4.55 13.36
C GLY A 413 6.78 6.03 13.12
N SER A 414 7.69 6.89 13.53
CA SER A 414 7.55 8.36 13.51
C SER A 414 7.13 8.92 12.15
N PRO A 415 7.71 8.53 11.01
CA PRO A 415 7.37 9.11 9.71
C PRO A 415 5.89 8.99 9.34
N ARG A 416 5.20 7.91 9.76
CA ARG A 416 3.75 7.76 9.56
C ARG A 416 2.98 8.85 10.31
N ASP A 417 3.28 9.01 11.60
CA ASP A 417 2.53 9.89 12.50
C ASP A 417 2.91 11.36 12.33
N GLU A 418 4.10 11.64 11.81
CA GLU A 418 4.55 12.98 11.41
C GLU A 418 3.91 13.43 10.09
N LEU A 419 3.83 12.53 9.10
CA LEU A 419 3.38 12.86 7.75
C LEU A 419 1.85 12.93 7.63
N SER A 420 1.14 11.93 8.16
CA SER A 420 -0.27 11.70 7.84
C SER A 420 -1.21 12.86 8.18
N PRO A 421 -1.05 13.65 9.28
CA PRO A 421 -1.92 14.77 9.58
C PRO A 421 -1.69 16.00 8.70
N PHE A 422 -0.48 16.19 8.17
CA PHE A 422 -0.06 17.43 7.51
C PHE A 422 0.00 17.31 5.99
N TRP A 423 0.29 16.12 5.44
CA TRP A 423 0.24 15.89 4.00
C TRP A 423 -1.21 15.89 3.51
N LYS A 424 -1.52 16.76 2.54
CA LYS A 424 -2.86 16.89 1.95
C LYS A 424 -2.94 16.13 0.63
N SER A 425 -3.70 15.05 0.59
CA SER A 425 -3.96 14.29 -0.63
C SER A 425 -5.18 14.83 -1.37
N VAL A 426 -5.01 15.15 -2.65
CA VAL A 426 -6.06 15.83 -3.43
C VAL A 426 -6.62 15.00 -4.59
N THR A 427 -5.87 14.01 -5.06
CA THR A 427 -6.27 13.10 -6.14
C THR A 427 -6.36 11.67 -5.63
N PRO A 428 -7.28 10.84 -6.14
CA PRO A 428 -7.34 9.44 -5.79
C PRO A 428 -6.01 8.71 -6.04
N LEU A 429 -5.69 7.75 -5.19
CA LEU A 429 -4.46 6.95 -5.26
C LEU A 429 -3.16 7.80 -5.23
N SER A 430 -3.18 8.98 -4.61
CA SER A 430 -1.98 9.80 -4.40
C SER A 430 -1.28 9.54 -3.06
N TYR A 431 -1.82 8.62 -2.26
CA TYR A 431 -1.25 8.21 -0.98
C TYR A 431 -1.42 6.71 -0.78
N ILE A 432 -0.34 6.04 -0.41
CA ILE A 432 -0.38 4.64 -0.01
C ILE A 432 -0.25 4.59 1.51
N GLY A 433 -1.39 4.63 2.20
CA GLY A 433 -1.45 4.51 3.64
C GLY A 433 -1.51 3.04 4.09
N TRP A 434 -1.01 2.78 5.29
CA TRP A 434 -1.04 1.47 5.92
C TRP A 434 -0.79 1.58 7.42
N GLY A 435 -1.22 0.60 8.20
CA GLY A 435 -1.10 0.69 9.64
C GLY A 435 -1.76 -0.44 10.42
N LYS A 436 -2.21 -1.51 9.77
CA LYS A 436 -2.78 -2.67 10.48
C LYS A 436 -1.68 -3.60 10.98
N SER A 437 -0.71 -3.91 10.15
CA SER A 437 0.56 -4.53 10.50
C SER A 437 1.69 -3.59 10.12
N THR A 438 2.67 -3.37 10.96
CA THR A 438 3.69 -2.34 10.74
C THR A 438 5.04 -2.96 10.42
N HIS A 439 5.14 -3.61 9.26
CA HIS A 439 6.34 -4.25 8.78
C HIS A 439 7.39 -3.22 8.38
N LEU A 440 8.34 -2.91 9.26
CA LEU A 440 9.36 -1.86 9.09
C LEU A 440 10.19 -2.07 7.80
N GLY A 441 10.43 -0.99 7.06
CA GLY A 441 11.09 -1.00 5.75
C GLY A 441 10.14 -1.17 4.56
N TYR A 442 8.82 -1.16 4.79
CA TYR A 442 7.80 -1.33 3.76
C TYR A 442 7.71 -0.13 2.79
N GLY A 443 7.95 1.09 3.30
CA GLY A 443 7.74 2.34 2.56
C GLY A 443 8.57 2.46 1.28
N LEU A 444 9.85 2.06 1.28
CA LEU A 444 10.71 2.10 0.10
C LEU A 444 10.08 1.32 -1.06
N ALA A 445 9.73 0.07 -0.81
CA ALA A 445 9.19 -0.83 -1.82
C ALA A 445 7.81 -0.39 -2.34
N LEU A 446 6.99 0.24 -1.48
CA LEU A 446 5.71 0.83 -1.91
C LEU A 446 5.93 1.98 -2.91
N ALA A 447 6.89 2.87 -2.66
CA ALA A 447 7.23 3.92 -3.62
C ALA A 447 7.78 3.36 -4.93
N MET A 448 8.60 2.30 -4.86
CA MET A 448 9.11 1.59 -6.05
C MET A 448 7.98 0.99 -6.88
N GLY A 449 7.08 0.23 -6.26
CA GLY A 449 5.93 -0.37 -6.94
C GLY A 449 4.95 0.67 -7.48
N ALA A 450 4.75 1.78 -6.76
CA ALA A 450 3.97 2.92 -7.24
C ALA A 450 4.59 3.56 -8.49
N LYS A 451 5.92 3.69 -8.53
CA LYS A 451 6.65 4.21 -9.70
C LYS A 451 6.55 3.28 -10.90
N VAL A 452 6.52 1.97 -10.68
CA VAL A 452 6.27 0.98 -11.73
C VAL A 452 4.83 1.11 -12.27
N ALA A 453 3.85 1.32 -11.39
CA ALA A 453 2.45 1.50 -11.78
C ALA A 453 2.17 2.84 -12.48
N HIS A 454 2.87 3.90 -12.08
CA HIS A 454 2.69 5.29 -12.56
C HIS A 454 4.05 5.94 -12.88
N PRO A 455 4.67 5.58 -14.01
CA PRO A 455 6.03 6.01 -14.35
C PRO A 455 6.18 7.54 -14.49
N ASP A 456 5.11 8.26 -14.81
CA ASP A 456 5.14 9.71 -15.04
C ASP A 456 4.97 10.53 -13.74
N ARG A 457 4.53 9.90 -12.63
CA ARG A 457 4.31 10.60 -11.36
C ARG A 457 5.56 10.61 -10.49
N LEU A 458 5.71 11.64 -9.66
CA LEU A 458 6.71 11.64 -8.59
C LEU A 458 6.24 10.69 -7.49
N CYS A 459 7.04 9.64 -7.20
CA CYS A 459 6.76 8.68 -6.14
C CYS A 459 7.76 8.88 -5.00
N VAL A 460 7.26 9.04 -3.79
CA VAL A 460 8.06 9.44 -2.62
C VAL A 460 7.76 8.56 -1.43
N ASN A 461 8.80 8.08 -0.75
CA ASN A 461 8.65 7.48 0.57
C ASN A 461 9.29 8.36 1.65
N PHE A 462 8.63 8.42 2.80
CA PHE A 462 9.17 8.99 4.04
C PHE A 462 9.50 7.87 5.00
N TRP A 463 10.73 7.80 5.48
CA TRP A 463 11.18 6.77 6.40
C TRP A 463 12.24 7.26 7.39
N GLY A 464 12.47 6.47 8.42
CA GLY A 464 13.50 6.72 9.42
C GLY A 464 14.75 5.88 9.20
N ASP A 465 15.78 6.19 9.97
CA ASP A 465 17.07 5.50 9.98
C ASP A 465 16.99 4.02 10.41
N ALA A 466 16.01 3.65 11.25
CA ALA A 466 15.75 2.26 11.56
C ALA A 466 15.14 1.50 10.35
N ALA A 467 14.26 2.14 9.60
CA ALA A 467 13.58 1.51 8.47
C ALA A 467 14.51 1.23 7.29
N ILE A 468 15.43 2.15 6.97
CA ILE A 468 16.41 1.92 5.90
C ILE A 468 17.33 0.72 6.21
N GLY A 469 17.61 0.45 7.48
CA GLY A 469 18.34 -0.75 7.89
C GLY A 469 17.68 -2.06 7.50
N MET A 470 16.35 -2.07 7.28
CA MET A 470 15.61 -3.27 6.91
C MET A 470 15.62 -3.57 5.41
N THR A 471 15.57 -2.56 4.55
CA THR A 471 15.35 -2.74 3.10
C THR A 471 16.20 -1.81 2.23
N GLY A 472 17.06 -1.00 2.83
CA GLY A 472 17.82 0.04 2.12
C GLY A 472 18.68 -0.46 0.96
N MET A 473 19.16 -1.72 1.02
CA MET A 473 19.92 -2.32 -0.08
C MET A 473 19.14 -2.35 -1.40
N ASP A 474 17.82 -2.39 -1.37
CA ASP A 474 16.98 -2.34 -2.57
C ASP A 474 16.91 -0.94 -3.22
N PHE A 475 17.54 0.06 -2.63
CA PHE A 475 17.83 1.30 -3.35
C PHE A 475 18.73 1.05 -4.58
N GLU A 476 19.58 0.02 -4.53
CA GLU A 476 20.31 -0.47 -5.71
C GLU A 476 19.35 -1.00 -6.79
N THR A 477 18.28 -1.69 -6.38
CA THR A 477 17.25 -2.15 -7.32
C THR A 477 16.58 -0.98 -8.04
N CYS A 478 16.37 0.17 -7.35
CA CYS A 478 15.88 1.39 -8.00
C CYS A 478 16.84 1.85 -9.11
N VAL A 479 18.14 1.84 -8.85
CA VAL A 479 19.17 2.27 -9.80
C VAL A 479 19.24 1.31 -10.99
N ARG A 480 19.47 0.04 -10.73
CA ARG A 480 19.64 -1.01 -11.74
C ARG A 480 18.39 -1.20 -12.60
N SER A 481 17.21 -1.05 -12.02
CA SER A 481 15.94 -1.25 -12.71
C SER A 481 15.33 0.03 -13.26
N ASN A 482 16.02 1.17 -13.17
CA ASN A 482 15.54 2.48 -13.62
C ASN A 482 14.16 2.83 -13.05
N ILE A 483 14.07 2.84 -11.70
CA ILE A 483 12.88 3.19 -10.93
C ILE A 483 13.16 4.47 -10.13
N PRO A 484 13.10 5.66 -10.76
CA PRO A 484 13.52 6.92 -10.15
C PRO A 484 12.48 7.42 -9.13
N ILE A 485 12.63 7.00 -7.87
CA ILE A 485 11.87 7.49 -6.73
C ILE A 485 12.64 8.56 -5.97
N LEU A 486 11.92 9.36 -5.18
CA LEU A 486 12.48 10.24 -4.16
C LEU A 486 12.31 9.60 -2.78
N SER A 487 13.39 9.39 -2.07
CA SER A 487 13.41 8.85 -0.72
C SER A 487 13.79 9.96 0.26
N ILE A 488 12.90 10.32 1.17
CA ILE A 488 13.09 11.32 2.22
C ILE A 488 13.34 10.57 3.53
N LEU A 489 14.58 10.64 4.01
CA LEU A 489 15.02 9.95 5.20
C LEU A 489 15.18 10.94 6.37
N PHE A 490 14.46 10.67 7.45
CA PHE A 490 14.67 11.34 8.75
C PHE A 490 15.71 10.57 9.55
N ASN A 491 16.91 11.11 9.64
CA ASN A 491 17.99 10.53 10.42
C ASN A 491 18.12 11.29 11.75
N ASN A 492 17.61 10.70 12.81
CA ASN A 492 17.76 11.19 14.18
C ASN A 492 18.71 10.32 15.02
N PHE A 493 19.42 9.38 14.37
CA PHE A 493 20.36 8.44 14.96
C PHE A 493 19.75 7.56 16.05
N SER A 494 18.43 7.24 15.95
CA SER A 494 17.79 6.50 17.01
C SER A 494 16.44 5.87 16.61
N MET A 495 16.10 4.78 17.27
CA MET A 495 14.73 4.24 17.30
C MET A 495 13.87 5.11 18.24
N ALA A 496 13.51 6.32 17.79
CA ALA A 496 12.88 7.34 18.64
C ALA A 496 11.56 6.92 19.29
N MET A 497 10.78 6.03 18.66
CA MET A 497 9.53 5.51 19.22
C MET A 497 9.73 4.66 20.49
N GLU A 498 10.93 4.09 20.67
CA GLU A 498 11.23 3.15 21.75
C GLU A 498 11.74 3.83 23.03
N PHE A 499 12.03 5.12 23.01
CA PHE A 499 12.65 5.83 24.14
C PHE A 499 11.89 5.72 25.46
N LYS A 500 10.56 5.72 25.41
CA LYS A 500 9.72 5.67 26.62
C LYS A 500 9.70 4.29 27.26
N VAL A 501 9.88 3.25 26.45
CA VAL A 501 9.76 1.86 26.89
C VAL A 501 11.11 1.17 27.08
N MET A 502 12.18 1.71 26.52
CA MET A 502 13.54 1.16 26.62
C MET A 502 14.52 2.05 27.41
N ALA A 503 14.04 2.81 28.38
CA ALA A 503 14.85 3.81 29.08
C ALA A 503 16.12 3.21 29.73
N VAL A 504 16.00 2.08 30.45
CA VAL A 504 17.12 1.44 31.14
C VAL A 504 18.17 0.87 30.17
N SER A 505 17.72 0.18 29.12
CA SER A 505 18.64 -0.42 28.15
C SER A 505 19.29 0.66 27.27
N LYS A 506 18.59 1.73 26.97
CA LYS A 506 19.14 2.91 26.30
C LYS A 506 20.26 3.53 27.12
N GLU A 507 20.02 3.79 28.42
CA GLU A 507 21.01 4.40 29.31
C GLU A 507 22.25 3.53 29.49
N LYS A 508 22.05 2.22 29.68
CA LYS A 508 23.17 1.31 29.97
C LYS A 508 23.92 0.80 28.74
N PHE A 509 23.23 0.58 27.64
CA PHE A 509 23.75 -0.16 26.49
C PHE A 509 23.54 0.53 25.15
N HIS A 510 22.99 1.75 25.12
CA HIS A 510 22.71 2.49 23.89
C HIS A 510 21.83 1.71 22.90
N SER A 511 20.92 0.87 23.42
CA SER A 511 20.16 -0.12 22.62
C SER A 511 19.18 0.49 21.61
N THR A 512 18.92 1.79 21.69
CA THR A 512 18.09 2.53 20.72
C THR A 512 18.89 3.33 19.72
N ASP A 513 20.24 3.37 19.86
CA ASP A 513 21.08 4.20 19.00
C ASP A 513 21.26 3.54 17.63
N ILE A 514 21.23 4.34 16.60
CA ILE A 514 21.44 3.95 15.20
C ILE A 514 22.54 4.85 14.64
N SER A 515 23.39 4.31 13.78
CA SER A 515 24.43 5.06 13.10
C SER A 515 24.34 4.89 11.60
N GLY A 516 24.90 5.82 10.84
CA GLY A 516 24.99 5.69 9.39
C GLY A 516 25.15 7.05 8.69
N ASN A 517 25.63 6.94 7.44
CA ASN A 517 25.65 8.03 6.48
C ASN A 517 24.92 7.57 5.23
N TYR A 518 23.63 7.82 5.20
CA TYR A 518 22.74 7.22 4.21
C TYR A 518 22.79 7.94 2.87
N SER A 519 23.18 9.21 2.84
CA SER A 519 23.43 9.93 1.59
C SER A 519 24.64 9.37 0.84
N GLU A 520 25.72 9.01 1.56
CA GLU A 520 26.88 8.32 0.96
C GLU A 520 26.52 6.90 0.53
N PHE A 521 25.72 6.20 1.33
CA PHE A 521 25.20 4.89 0.98
C PHE A 521 24.44 4.93 -0.36
N ALA A 522 23.53 5.90 -0.55
CA ALA A 522 22.81 6.07 -1.79
C ALA A 522 23.74 6.33 -2.99
N ARG A 523 24.79 7.16 -2.79
CA ARG A 523 25.82 7.41 -3.81
C ARG A 523 26.63 6.17 -4.14
N ALA A 524 27.00 5.39 -3.13
CA ALA A 524 27.73 4.14 -3.32
C ALA A 524 26.94 3.11 -4.12
N LEU A 525 25.60 3.14 -4.07
CA LEU A 525 24.70 2.32 -4.87
C LEU A 525 24.39 2.90 -6.26
N GLY A 526 24.94 4.07 -6.60
CA GLY A 526 24.77 4.70 -7.93
C GLY A 526 23.62 5.70 -8.05
N GLY A 527 22.91 5.97 -6.96
CA GLY A 527 21.83 6.97 -6.90
C GLY A 527 22.34 8.38 -6.57
N TYR A 528 21.43 9.33 -6.50
CA TYR A 528 21.66 10.64 -5.94
C TYR A 528 21.54 10.58 -4.42
N GLY A 529 22.48 11.12 -3.70
CA GLY A 529 22.45 11.22 -2.24
C GLY A 529 22.86 12.61 -1.77
N GLU A 530 22.06 13.24 -0.89
CA GLU A 530 22.35 14.54 -0.30
C GLU A 530 22.02 14.52 1.20
N ARG A 531 22.97 14.96 2.04
CA ARG A 531 22.75 15.12 3.48
C ARG A 531 22.49 16.58 3.78
N VAL A 532 21.40 16.84 4.50
CA VAL A 532 20.91 18.17 4.86
C VAL A 532 20.95 18.33 6.37
N THR A 533 21.69 19.32 6.86
CA THR A 533 21.88 19.59 8.30
C THR A 533 21.27 20.91 8.73
N GLU A 534 20.91 21.77 7.77
CA GLU A 534 20.43 23.13 8.01
C GLU A 534 19.03 23.33 7.44
N PRO A 535 18.06 23.87 8.18
CA PRO A 535 16.71 24.14 7.69
C PRO A 535 16.69 24.98 6.41
N GLY A 536 17.57 25.96 6.28
CA GLY A 536 17.67 26.81 5.08
C GLY A 536 18.08 26.06 3.80
N GLN A 537 18.60 24.84 3.90
CA GLN A 537 19.00 24.00 2.76
C GLN A 537 17.86 23.11 2.26
N ILE A 538 16.79 22.89 3.05
CA ILE A 538 15.69 21.93 2.75
C ILE A 538 15.12 22.19 1.36
N ALA A 539 14.72 23.42 1.07
CA ALA A 539 14.07 23.76 -0.18
C ALA A 539 14.96 23.47 -1.41
N GLN A 540 16.26 23.72 -1.31
CA GLN A 540 17.20 23.45 -2.42
C GLN A 540 17.43 21.95 -2.57
N ALA A 541 17.63 21.21 -1.47
CA ALA A 541 17.80 19.75 -1.50
C ALA A 541 16.58 19.04 -2.08
N LEU A 542 15.36 19.46 -1.73
CA LEU A 542 14.12 18.94 -2.31
C LEU A 542 14.07 19.17 -3.83
N ARG A 543 14.41 20.38 -4.31
CA ARG A 543 14.52 20.67 -5.74
C ARG A 543 15.56 19.79 -6.44
N ASN A 544 16.73 19.60 -5.82
CA ASN A 544 17.80 18.75 -6.34
C ASN A 544 17.34 17.28 -6.48
N GLY A 545 16.75 16.73 -5.42
CA GLY A 545 16.23 15.35 -5.42
C GLY A 545 15.12 15.13 -6.45
N ILE A 546 14.15 16.05 -6.54
CA ILE A 546 13.09 16.00 -7.57
C ILE A 546 13.71 16.10 -8.98
N ALA A 547 14.68 16.97 -9.18
CA ALA A 547 15.36 17.10 -10.46
C ALA A 547 16.16 15.83 -10.81
N ALA A 548 16.77 15.15 -9.84
CA ALA A 548 17.44 13.87 -10.06
C ALA A 548 16.45 12.80 -10.52
N THR A 549 15.29 12.67 -9.88
CA THR A 549 14.27 11.68 -10.28
C THR A 549 13.73 11.96 -11.69
N ARG A 550 13.55 13.22 -12.08
CA ARG A 550 13.15 13.60 -13.44
C ARG A 550 14.19 13.24 -14.51
N ARG A 551 15.46 13.15 -14.15
CA ARG A 551 16.53 12.66 -15.04
C ARG A 551 16.69 11.14 -15.03
N GLY A 552 15.79 10.41 -14.36
CA GLY A 552 15.84 8.95 -14.27
C GLY A 552 16.75 8.42 -13.16
N GLN A 553 17.27 9.27 -12.27
CA GLN A 553 18.15 8.87 -11.17
C GLN A 553 17.36 8.81 -9.85
N PRO A 554 17.29 7.65 -9.17
CA PRO A 554 16.73 7.57 -7.82
C PRO A 554 17.48 8.49 -6.86
N ALA A 555 16.76 9.17 -5.98
CA ALA A 555 17.32 10.15 -5.05
C ALA A 555 17.00 9.81 -3.60
N LEU A 556 17.99 9.93 -2.72
CA LEU A 556 17.83 9.85 -1.27
C LEU A 556 18.31 11.15 -0.65
N LEU A 557 17.40 11.84 0.03
CA LEU A 557 17.69 13.03 0.80
C LEU A 557 17.68 12.66 2.28
N GLU A 558 18.83 12.78 2.92
CA GLU A 558 19.03 12.47 4.34
C GLU A 558 18.97 13.76 5.16
N PHE A 559 17.88 13.95 5.88
CA PHE A 559 17.69 15.08 6.76
C PHE A 559 18.07 14.71 8.19
N ILE A 560 19.01 15.48 8.78
CA ILE A 560 19.39 15.29 10.18
C ILE A 560 18.36 15.99 11.05
N THR A 561 17.53 15.17 11.71
CA THR A 561 16.37 15.66 12.45
C THR A 561 16.48 15.49 13.95
N THR A 562 15.62 16.20 14.68
CA THR A 562 15.41 15.98 16.12
C THR A 562 14.83 14.59 16.38
N GLN A 563 15.04 14.08 17.59
CA GLN A 563 14.36 12.89 18.11
C GLN A 563 12.95 13.30 18.56
N GLU A 564 12.04 13.39 17.61
CA GLU A 564 10.70 13.92 17.87
C GLU A 564 9.89 13.01 18.83
N LYS A 565 9.19 13.63 19.76
CA LYS A 565 8.40 12.96 20.81
C LYS A 565 6.95 13.43 20.85
N VAL A 566 6.62 14.45 20.07
CA VAL A 566 5.30 15.07 20.05
C VAL A 566 4.63 14.82 18.72
N TYR A 567 3.48 14.15 18.76
CA TYR A 567 2.66 13.83 17.61
C TYR A 567 1.26 14.39 17.80
N SER A 568 0.56 14.65 16.70
CA SER A 568 -0.82 15.15 16.72
C SER A 568 -1.81 14.06 17.14
N THR A 569 -1.75 13.64 18.41
CA THR A 569 -2.53 12.54 18.96
C THR A 569 -3.61 13.04 19.90
N PHE A 570 -4.84 12.54 19.77
CA PHE A 570 -6.01 12.87 20.59
C PHE A 570 -6.66 11.63 21.24
N GLN A 571 -6.24 10.46 20.84
CA GLN A 571 -6.67 9.17 21.37
C GLN A 571 -5.39 8.43 21.78
N GLY A 572 -5.29 7.93 23.00
CA GLY A 572 -4.05 7.31 23.53
C GLY A 572 -3.31 6.47 22.47
N GLY A 573 -2.04 6.81 22.25
CA GLY A 573 -1.18 6.15 21.26
C GLY A 573 -0.73 4.76 21.68
N TYR A 574 0.05 4.08 20.81
CA TYR A 574 0.57 2.72 21.01
C TYR A 574 1.37 2.56 22.32
N HIS A 575 2.12 3.60 22.71
CA HIS A 575 2.85 3.67 23.98
C HIS A 575 2.15 4.55 25.04
N GLY A 576 0.87 4.78 24.89
CA GLY A 576 0.03 5.44 25.89
C GLY A 576 -0.10 4.55 27.11
N GLY A 577 0.99 4.35 27.82
CA GLY A 577 0.96 3.97 29.22
C GLY A 577 0.20 5.05 29.99
N ALA A 578 -0.62 4.61 30.90
CA ALA A 578 -1.49 5.33 31.80
C ALA A 578 -0.94 6.64 32.33
#